data_e12ce0512167900b3c1f377c87313d7f
#
_entry.id   e12ce0512167900b3c1f377c87313d7f
#
_cell.length_a   1.000
_cell.length_b   1.000
_cell.length_c   1.000
_cell.angle_alpha   90.00
_cell.angle_beta   90.00
_cell.angle_gamma   90.00
#
_symmetry.space_group_name_H-M   'P 1'
#
loop_
_entity.id
_entity.type
_entity.pdbx_description
1 polymer ?
#
loop_
_entity_poly.entity_id
_entity_poly.type
_entity_poly.pdbx_seq_one_letter_code
_entity_poly.pdbx_strand_id
1 'polypeptide(L)'
;KTTHGISCGPIEVLKTLSRVSSMITQGGKRDGANMAVMDIHHPDILEFIDCKKVEGEIHNFNISVGVTDDFMKAVKAGTNYPLINPRTKEIVEELDARAVFSKIVYGAWRNGEPGMIFLDAVNRDNHVSDTYGKMIATNPCGEQPLLGNESCNLGSINVANFFTESKLTNSSEPSIDWKQNIDWSELGKVIKISTRFLDNVIDANYYATPEIEAMTKATRKIGLGVMGFADLLIRLRIGYATETGRQVGETIMGFIRDVADKESTNLAEERGVFPAWESSDYAKVGQKFRNACRLTVAPTGTISMLADTSSGVEPTFALAWKKMNILEGETLYYVNK
;
A
#
# COMPACT_ATOMS: atom_id res chain seq x y z
N LYS A 1 35.12 18.04 -1.33
CA LYS A 1 35.45 19.06 -0.28
C LYS A 1 36.15 20.29 -0.88
N THR A 2 35.78 20.70 -2.08
CA THR A 2 36.42 21.87 -2.74
C THR A 2 35.69 23.17 -2.47
N THR A 3 34.49 23.16 -1.88
CA THR A 3 33.65 24.38 -1.73
C THR A 3 33.44 24.81 -0.30
N HIS A 4 33.99 24.14 0.72
CA HIS A 4 33.78 24.43 2.15
C HIS A 4 32.29 24.62 2.58
N GLY A 5 31.35 24.29 1.70
CA GLY A 5 29.91 24.39 1.95
C GLY A 5 29.37 23.20 2.72
N ILE A 6 28.38 23.45 3.58
CA ILE A 6 27.55 22.41 4.20
C ILE A 6 26.48 22.05 3.20
N SER A 7 26.18 20.72 3.06
CA SER A 7 25.06 20.25 2.24
C SER A 7 23.74 20.80 2.81
N CYS A 8 22.80 21.16 1.91
CA CYS A 8 21.46 21.61 2.32
C CYS A 8 20.60 20.54 3.02
N GLY A 9 21.08 19.28 3.01
CA GLY A 9 20.34 18.17 3.60
C GLY A 9 19.18 17.63 2.73
N PRO A 10 18.63 16.46 3.07
CA PRO A 10 17.58 15.82 2.32
C PRO A 10 16.23 16.56 2.35
N ILE A 11 15.96 17.34 3.39
CA ILE A 11 14.68 18.05 3.54
C ILE A 11 14.53 19.17 2.51
N GLU A 12 15.59 19.94 2.24
CA GLU A 12 15.56 21.00 1.21
C GLU A 12 15.43 20.39 -0.21
N VAL A 13 16.03 19.22 -0.44
CA VAL A 13 15.81 18.46 -1.67
C VAL A 13 14.34 18.04 -1.79
N LEU A 14 13.74 17.53 -0.71
CA LEU A 14 12.34 17.14 -0.67
C LEU A 14 11.39 18.31 -0.95
N LYS A 15 11.65 19.49 -0.35
CA LYS A 15 10.90 20.73 -0.65
C LYS A 15 11.01 21.12 -2.13
N THR A 16 12.18 20.98 -2.72
CA THR A 16 12.40 21.28 -4.15
C THR A 16 11.60 20.31 -5.03
N LEU A 17 11.65 19.02 -4.75
CA LEU A 17 10.89 18.00 -5.47
C LEU A 17 9.38 18.20 -5.31
N SER A 18 8.92 18.60 -4.12
CA SER A 18 7.52 18.95 -3.87
C SER A 18 7.04 20.09 -4.77
N ARG A 19 7.84 21.16 -4.91
CA ARG A 19 7.53 22.28 -5.81
C ARG A 19 7.48 21.84 -7.28
N VAL A 20 8.41 21.01 -7.72
CA VAL A 20 8.41 20.45 -9.08
C VAL A 20 7.16 19.60 -9.31
N SER A 21 6.79 18.76 -8.36
CA SER A 21 5.60 17.92 -8.46
C SER A 21 4.31 18.72 -8.55
N SER A 22 4.22 19.87 -7.86
CA SER A 22 3.07 20.79 -7.98
C SER A 22 2.95 21.47 -9.34
N MET A 23 4.03 21.52 -10.13
CA MET A 23 3.99 22.06 -11.50
C MET A 23 3.41 21.07 -12.50
N ILE A 24 3.36 19.78 -12.15
CA ILE A 24 2.93 18.68 -13.01
C ILE A 24 1.63 18.11 -12.44
N THR A 25 0.50 18.66 -12.89
CA THR A 25 -0.82 18.19 -12.45
C THR A 25 -1.35 17.11 -13.38
N GLN A 26 -1.85 16.02 -12.80
CA GLN A 26 -2.49 14.94 -13.56
C GLN A 26 -3.86 15.41 -14.09
N GLY A 27 -3.97 15.53 -15.42
CA GLY A 27 -5.20 16.00 -16.07
C GLY A 27 -5.65 17.42 -15.68
N GLY A 28 -4.72 18.27 -15.18
CA GLY A 28 -5.02 19.61 -14.69
C GLY A 28 -5.81 19.68 -13.39
N LYS A 29 -5.98 18.54 -12.68
CA LYS A 29 -6.96 18.42 -11.59
C LYS A 29 -6.39 17.82 -10.29
N ARG A 30 -5.24 17.17 -10.32
CA ARG A 30 -4.64 16.53 -9.15
C ARG A 30 -3.12 16.63 -9.20
N ASP A 31 -2.51 17.06 -8.09
CA ASP A 31 -1.06 17.01 -7.94
C ASP A 31 -0.56 15.56 -7.96
N GLY A 32 0.65 15.36 -8.45
CA GLY A 32 1.32 14.06 -8.34
C GLY A 32 1.49 13.70 -6.86
N ALA A 33 1.04 12.51 -6.46
CA ALA A 33 1.27 12.00 -5.13
C ALA A 33 2.63 11.31 -5.05
N ASN A 34 3.40 11.60 -4.01
CA ASN A 34 4.74 11.08 -3.79
C ASN A 34 4.86 10.44 -2.40
N MET A 35 5.86 9.60 -2.22
CA MET A 35 6.24 9.04 -0.93
C MET A 35 7.72 9.33 -0.69
N ALA A 36 8.05 9.77 0.52
CA ALA A 36 9.42 9.83 1.00
C ALA A 36 9.58 8.95 2.24
N VAL A 37 10.56 8.06 2.22
CA VAL A 37 10.90 7.21 3.35
C VAL A 37 12.32 7.51 3.78
N MET A 38 12.52 7.74 5.08
CA MET A 38 13.86 7.90 5.65
C MET A 38 14.10 6.80 6.68
N ASP A 39 15.26 6.15 6.57
CA ASP A 39 15.70 5.15 7.55
C ASP A 39 15.85 5.80 8.93
N ILE A 40 15.37 5.12 9.98
CA ILE A 40 15.44 5.58 11.36
C ILE A 40 16.87 5.88 11.84
N HIS A 41 17.86 5.21 11.23
CA HIS A 41 19.28 5.41 11.56
C HIS A 41 19.91 6.59 10.81
N HIS A 42 19.16 7.33 9.95
CA HIS A 42 19.74 8.44 9.22
C HIS A 42 20.06 9.62 10.14
N PRO A 43 21.21 10.31 9.99
CA PRO A 43 21.58 11.46 10.83
C PRO A 43 20.54 12.58 10.88
N ASP A 44 19.83 12.84 9.78
CA ASP A 44 18.83 13.90 9.66
C ASP A 44 17.42 13.44 10.05
N ILE A 45 17.27 12.30 10.74
CA ILE A 45 15.96 11.70 11.04
C ILE A 45 15.06 12.62 11.89
N LEU A 46 15.62 13.34 12.84
CA LEU A 46 14.85 14.26 13.68
C LEU A 46 14.27 15.42 12.89
N GLU A 47 15.01 15.95 11.92
CA GLU A 47 14.56 16.99 11.00
C GLU A 47 13.48 16.45 10.05
N PHE A 48 13.67 15.22 9.55
CA PHE A 48 12.68 14.56 8.70
C PHE A 48 11.34 14.34 9.41
N ILE A 49 11.34 13.86 10.66
CA ILE A 49 10.11 13.69 11.45
C ILE A 49 9.35 15.00 11.60
N ASP A 50 10.07 16.12 11.67
CA ASP A 50 9.50 17.46 11.88
C ASP A 50 9.20 18.22 10.58
N CYS A 51 9.59 17.72 9.42
CA CYS A 51 9.61 18.51 8.17
C CYS A 51 8.21 18.93 7.67
N LYS A 52 7.14 18.30 8.15
CA LYS A 52 5.74 18.67 7.85
C LYS A 52 4.99 19.24 9.06
N LYS A 53 5.70 19.85 10.01
CA LYS A 53 5.07 20.53 11.15
C LYS A 53 4.23 21.74 10.73
N VAL A 54 4.63 22.41 9.65
CA VAL A 54 3.89 23.53 9.06
C VAL A 54 2.98 22.98 7.98
N GLU A 55 1.69 23.22 8.15
CA GLU A 55 0.69 22.80 7.18
C GLU A 55 0.89 23.48 5.83
N GLY A 56 0.78 22.71 4.74
CA GLY A 56 0.99 23.21 3.38
C GLY A 56 2.41 23.06 2.83
N GLU A 57 3.41 22.85 3.66
CA GLU A 57 4.75 22.48 3.18
C GLU A 57 4.81 21.01 2.79
N ILE A 58 5.48 20.70 1.66
CA ILE A 58 5.68 19.33 1.16
C ILE A 58 4.34 18.55 1.04
N HIS A 59 3.25 19.24 0.68
CA HIS A 59 1.87 18.73 0.76
C HIS A 59 1.59 17.53 -0.17
N ASN A 60 2.33 17.40 -1.28
CA ASN A 60 2.18 16.30 -2.24
C ASN A 60 3.11 15.10 -1.96
N PHE A 61 3.79 15.09 -0.82
CA PHE A 61 4.50 13.95 -0.31
C PHE A 61 3.82 13.41 0.95
N ASN A 62 3.53 12.13 0.98
CA ASN A 62 3.40 11.38 2.22
C ASN A 62 4.82 11.04 2.71
N ILE A 63 5.07 11.16 4.00
CA ILE A 63 6.37 10.85 4.59
C ILE A 63 6.23 9.71 5.59
N SER A 64 7.22 8.82 5.62
CA SER A 64 7.26 7.69 6.56
C SER A 64 8.67 7.44 7.07
N VAL A 65 8.76 7.07 8.34
CA VAL A 65 10.02 6.60 8.93
C VAL A 65 10.12 5.10 8.71
N GLY A 66 11.20 4.68 8.06
CA GLY A 66 11.53 3.25 7.91
C GLY A 66 12.21 2.75 9.18
N VAL A 67 11.52 1.95 9.99
CA VAL A 67 12.03 1.40 11.25
C VAL A 67 12.49 -0.03 11.11
N THR A 68 13.52 -0.39 11.92
CA THR A 68 14.08 -1.74 12.00
C THR A 68 13.56 -2.48 13.24
N ASP A 69 13.65 -3.80 13.23
CA ASP A 69 13.35 -4.62 14.41
C ASP A 69 14.26 -4.24 15.60
N ASP A 70 15.52 -3.87 15.34
CA ASP A 70 16.47 -3.49 16.38
C ASP A 70 16.12 -2.14 17.01
N PHE A 71 15.67 -1.16 16.21
CA PHE A 71 15.12 0.08 16.77
C PHE A 71 13.90 -0.21 17.67
N MET A 72 12.96 -1.05 17.23
CA MET A 72 11.79 -1.40 18.04
C MET A 72 12.14 -2.15 19.32
N LYS A 73 13.19 -3.01 19.30
CA LYS A 73 13.75 -3.60 20.52
C LYS A 73 14.33 -2.56 21.46
N ALA A 74 15.07 -1.57 20.93
CA ALA A 74 15.63 -0.46 21.73
C ALA A 74 14.52 0.39 22.35
N VAL A 75 13.45 0.71 21.62
CA VAL A 75 12.26 1.39 22.16
C VAL A 75 11.66 0.61 23.32
N LYS A 76 11.47 -0.70 23.17
CA LYS A 76 10.91 -1.55 24.21
C LYS A 76 11.82 -1.61 25.45
N ALA A 77 13.12 -1.74 25.24
CA ALA A 77 14.12 -1.80 26.28
C ALA A 77 14.38 -0.43 26.96
N GLY A 78 14.13 0.70 26.27
CA GLY A 78 14.48 2.04 26.74
C GLY A 78 15.98 2.31 26.63
N THR A 79 16.60 1.87 25.56
CA THR A 79 18.03 2.06 25.28
C THR A 79 18.24 3.04 24.11
N ASN A 80 19.47 3.48 23.94
CA ASN A 80 19.88 4.24 22.79
C ASN A 80 19.98 3.37 21.54
N TYR A 81 19.93 4.01 20.37
CA TYR A 81 20.20 3.43 19.07
C TYR A 81 21.09 4.37 18.23
N PRO A 82 21.92 3.83 17.31
CA PRO A 82 22.89 4.63 16.57
C PRO A 82 22.27 5.35 15.37
N LEU A 83 22.72 6.58 15.12
CA LEU A 83 22.60 7.25 13.84
C LEU A 83 23.84 6.93 13.00
N ILE A 84 23.63 6.54 11.75
CA ILE A 84 24.68 6.00 10.87
C ILE A 84 24.79 6.84 9.61
N ASN A 85 25.99 7.34 9.33
CA ASN A 85 26.24 8.05 8.08
C ASN A 85 26.01 7.09 6.90
N PRO A 86 25.06 7.40 5.97
CA PRO A 86 24.73 6.49 4.89
C PRO A 86 25.86 6.21 3.91
N ARG A 87 26.86 7.13 3.85
CA ARG A 87 28.01 7.02 2.95
C ARG A 87 29.21 6.31 3.59
N THR A 88 29.60 6.73 4.81
CA THR A 88 30.82 6.20 5.48
C THR A 88 30.50 4.96 6.32
N LYS A 89 29.22 4.74 6.64
CA LYS A 89 28.73 3.68 7.56
C LYS A 89 29.22 3.82 9.00
N GLU A 90 29.76 4.98 9.36
CA GLU A 90 30.19 5.28 10.71
C GLU A 90 29.02 5.75 11.58
N ILE A 91 29.04 5.39 12.85
CA ILE A 91 28.10 5.92 13.83
C ILE A 91 28.50 7.39 14.10
N VAL A 92 27.55 8.30 13.93
CA VAL A 92 27.78 9.75 14.12
C VAL A 92 27.22 10.23 15.45
N GLU A 93 26.19 9.56 15.96
CA GLU A 93 25.51 9.94 17.21
C GLU A 93 24.68 8.73 17.70
N GLU A 94 24.30 8.75 18.98
CA GLU A 94 23.31 7.83 19.56
C GLU A 94 22.16 8.63 20.17
N LEU A 95 20.93 8.20 19.91
CA LEU A 95 19.71 8.81 20.43
C LEU A 95 18.91 7.84 21.30
N ASP A 96 18.18 8.38 22.27
CA ASP A 96 17.19 7.63 23.05
C ASP A 96 16.03 7.17 22.12
N ALA A 97 15.89 5.84 21.97
CA ALA A 97 14.90 5.26 21.07
C ALA A 97 13.46 5.60 21.48
N ARG A 98 13.15 5.68 22.78
CA ARG A 98 11.81 6.03 23.26
C ARG A 98 11.47 7.49 22.99
N ALA A 99 12.44 8.39 23.15
CA ALA A 99 12.25 9.81 22.86
C ALA A 99 11.94 10.02 21.36
N VAL A 100 12.70 9.36 20.48
CA VAL A 100 12.46 9.44 19.02
C VAL A 100 11.14 8.81 18.63
N PHE A 101 10.80 7.62 19.16
CA PHE A 101 9.52 6.98 18.92
C PHE A 101 8.34 7.86 19.37
N SER A 102 8.43 8.46 20.58
CA SER A 102 7.43 9.39 21.08
C SER A 102 7.25 10.61 20.18
N LYS A 103 8.34 11.11 19.58
CA LYS A 103 8.32 12.21 18.64
C LYS A 103 7.57 11.84 17.35
N ILE A 104 7.79 10.63 16.81
CA ILE A 104 7.05 10.09 15.66
C ILE A 104 5.56 10.00 15.99
N VAL A 105 5.21 9.37 17.12
CA VAL A 105 3.82 9.21 17.57
C VAL A 105 3.13 10.57 17.76
N TYR A 106 3.83 11.55 18.36
CA TYR A 106 3.28 12.88 18.53
C TYR A 106 3.02 13.61 17.19
N GLY A 107 3.93 13.47 16.22
CA GLY A 107 3.73 14.00 14.86
C GLY A 107 2.51 13.38 14.20
N ALA A 108 2.41 12.05 14.19
CA ALA A 108 1.28 11.32 13.64
C ALA A 108 -0.07 11.70 14.32
N TRP A 109 -0.07 11.87 15.63
CA TRP A 109 -1.26 12.34 16.36
C TRP A 109 -1.66 13.76 15.97
N ARG A 110 -0.67 14.65 15.76
CA ARG A 110 -0.93 16.08 15.50
C ARG A 110 -1.53 16.33 14.12
N ASN A 111 -0.99 15.74 13.07
CA ASN A 111 -1.42 15.99 11.68
C ASN A 111 -1.36 14.76 10.75
N GLY A 112 -1.25 13.55 11.32
CA GLY A 112 -1.23 12.30 10.55
C GLY A 112 0.15 11.91 10.02
N GLU A 113 1.21 12.71 10.24
CA GLU A 113 2.55 12.45 9.70
C GLU A 113 3.66 12.66 10.72
N PRO A 114 4.76 11.87 10.62
CA PRO A 114 5.04 10.84 9.61
C PRO A 114 4.29 9.53 9.85
N GLY A 115 4.13 8.73 8.80
CA GLY A 115 3.80 7.31 8.90
C GLY A 115 5.01 6.49 9.38
N MET A 116 4.83 5.18 9.53
CA MET A 116 5.88 4.25 9.93
C MET A 116 5.84 3.00 9.06
N ILE A 117 7.00 2.58 8.54
CA ILE A 117 7.15 1.37 7.75
C ILE A 117 8.13 0.45 8.47
N PHE A 118 7.70 -0.77 8.76
CA PHE A 118 8.52 -1.79 9.41
C PHE A 118 9.36 -2.53 8.36
N LEU A 119 10.53 -1.98 8.02
CA LEU A 119 11.34 -2.43 6.89
C LEU A 119 11.77 -3.89 6.99
N ASP A 120 12.14 -4.36 8.18
CA ASP A 120 12.52 -5.77 8.35
C ASP A 120 11.32 -6.70 8.18
N ALA A 121 10.12 -6.30 8.66
CA ALA A 121 8.89 -7.07 8.46
C ALA A 121 8.54 -7.18 6.97
N VAL A 122 8.59 -6.04 6.25
CA VAL A 122 8.36 -6.01 4.80
C VAL A 122 9.32 -6.93 4.04
N ASN A 123 10.60 -6.93 4.45
CA ASN A 123 11.63 -7.70 3.75
C ASN A 123 11.66 -9.19 4.13
N ARG A 124 10.98 -9.62 5.19
CA ARG A 124 10.81 -11.06 5.46
C ARG A 124 10.05 -11.79 4.35
N ASP A 125 9.11 -11.08 3.70
CA ASP A 125 8.30 -11.62 2.60
C ASP A 125 8.75 -11.09 1.22
N ASN A 126 9.99 -10.59 1.12
CA ASN A 126 10.58 -10.17 -0.14
C ASN A 126 11.22 -11.37 -0.83
N HIS A 127 10.47 -12.03 -1.68
CA HIS A 127 10.86 -13.28 -2.34
C HIS A 127 12.02 -13.16 -3.35
N VAL A 128 12.51 -11.96 -3.65
CA VAL A 128 13.60 -11.71 -4.61
C VAL A 128 14.77 -10.94 -4.00
N SER A 129 14.86 -10.90 -2.67
CA SER A 129 15.84 -10.09 -1.94
C SER A 129 17.30 -10.44 -2.25
N ASP A 130 17.60 -11.71 -2.50
CA ASP A 130 18.96 -12.20 -2.75
C ASP A 130 19.58 -11.57 -4.01
N THR A 131 18.78 -11.26 -5.02
CA THR A 131 19.26 -10.71 -6.30
C THR A 131 18.94 -9.22 -6.46
N TYR A 132 17.75 -8.80 -6.04
CA TYR A 132 17.25 -7.44 -6.29
C TYR A 132 17.33 -6.52 -5.07
N GLY A 133 17.82 -7.03 -3.94
CA GLY A 133 17.99 -6.25 -2.71
C GLY A 133 16.72 -6.04 -1.93
N LYS A 134 16.78 -5.09 -0.99
CA LYS A 134 15.69 -4.81 -0.04
C LYS A 134 14.66 -3.84 -0.62
N MET A 135 13.41 -4.04 -0.26
CA MET A 135 12.37 -3.02 -0.35
C MET A 135 12.65 -1.94 0.69
N ILE A 136 12.75 -0.69 0.26
CA ILE A 136 13.13 0.46 1.11
C ILE A 136 12.06 1.53 1.16
N ALA A 137 11.04 1.42 0.32
CA ALA A 137 9.94 2.38 0.24
C ALA A 137 8.64 1.67 -0.16
N THR A 138 7.56 2.43 -0.13
CA THR A 138 6.24 2.03 -0.63
C THR A 138 5.74 3.06 -1.65
N ASN A 139 4.62 2.76 -2.31
CA ASN A 139 3.83 3.78 -3.00
C ASN A 139 3.24 4.81 -2.00
N PRO A 140 2.65 5.93 -2.46
CA PRO A 140 2.19 7.02 -1.58
C PRO A 140 1.18 6.61 -0.50
N CYS A 141 0.33 5.62 -0.76
CA CYS A 141 -0.67 5.15 0.21
C CYS A 141 -0.17 4.01 1.11
N GLY A 142 1.01 3.45 0.84
CA GLY A 142 1.66 2.46 1.71
C GLY A 142 1.28 1.01 1.46
N GLU A 143 0.34 0.72 0.54
CA GLU A 143 -0.14 -0.65 0.29
C GLU A 143 0.79 -1.52 -0.55
N GLN A 144 1.80 -0.92 -1.21
CA GLN A 144 2.75 -1.63 -2.06
C GLN A 144 4.19 -1.34 -1.66
N PRO A 145 4.83 -2.20 -0.86
CA PRO A 145 6.28 -2.20 -0.70
C PRO A 145 6.96 -2.57 -2.02
N LEU A 146 7.93 -1.75 -2.42
CA LEU A 146 8.56 -1.85 -3.73
C LEU A 146 10.09 -1.83 -3.62
N LEU A 147 10.72 -2.49 -4.58
CA LEU A 147 12.16 -2.38 -4.87
C LEU A 147 12.47 -1.07 -5.58
N GLY A 148 13.73 -0.70 -5.66
CA GLY A 148 14.14 0.44 -6.47
C GLY A 148 13.73 0.28 -7.93
N ASN A 149 13.19 1.33 -8.55
CA ASN A 149 12.68 1.34 -9.92
C ASN A 149 11.52 0.35 -10.21
N GLU A 150 10.89 -0.21 -9.19
CA GLU A 150 9.77 -1.12 -9.37
C GLU A 150 8.44 -0.36 -9.39
N SER A 151 7.49 -0.81 -10.20
CA SER A 151 6.11 -0.34 -10.19
C SER A 151 5.13 -1.50 -10.08
N CYS A 152 3.91 -1.21 -9.62
CA CYS A 152 2.82 -2.16 -9.52
C CYS A 152 1.54 -1.49 -10.00
N ASN A 153 0.78 -2.18 -10.84
CA ASN A 153 -0.56 -1.77 -11.25
C ASN A 153 -1.61 -2.39 -10.32
N LEU A 154 -2.71 -1.66 -10.11
CA LEU A 154 -3.73 -2.00 -9.12
C LEU A 154 -5.09 -2.25 -9.76
N GLY A 155 -5.87 -3.13 -9.15
CA GLY A 155 -7.27 -3.36 -9.44
C GLY A 155 -8.03 -3.72 -8.17
N SER A 156 -9.30 -3.32 -8.06
CA SER A 156 -10.10 -3.61 -6.86
C SER A 156 -11.48 -4.11 -7.26
N ILE A 157 -11.84 -5.28 -6.73
CA ILE A 157 -13.12 -5.94 -6.98
C ILE A 157 -14.16 -5.37 -6.02
N ASN A 158 -15.30 -4.91 -6.52
CA ASN A 158 -16.44 -4.55 -5.67
C ASN A 158 -17.10 -5.83 -5.15
N VAL A 159 -16.72 -6.26 -3.95
CA VAL A 159 -17.22 -7.51 -3.36
C VAL A 159 -18.69 -7.46 -2.99
N ALA A 160 -19.28 -6.28 -2.83
CA ALA A 160 -20.71 -6.12 -2.56
C ALA A 160 -21.60 -6.60 -3.73
N ASN A 161 -21.07 -6.63 -4.95
CA ASN A 161 -21.79 -7.09 -6.14
C ASN A 161 -22.01 -8.61 -6.18
N PHE A 162 -21.32 -9.37 -5.33
CA PHE A 162 -21.43 -10.83 -5.26
C PHE A 162 -22.37 -11.30 -4.13
N PHE A 163 -23.06 -10.36 -3.48
CA PHE A 163 -24.11 -10.69 -2.53
C PHE A 163 -25.34 -11.25 -3.27
N THR A 164 -25.90 -12.35 -2.74
CA THR A 164 -27.14 -13.00 -3.23
C THR A 164 -28.17 -13.03 -2.12
N GLU A 165 -29.36 -12.50 -2.41
CA GLU A 165 -30.44 -12.34 -1.44
C GLU A 165 -31.21 -13.66 -1.17
N SER A 166 -31.03 -14.67 -2.00
CA SER A 166 -31.88 -15.86 -2.10
C SER A 166 -31.95 -16.75 -0.86
N LYS A 167 -31.16 -16.46 0.18
CA LYS A 167 -31.08 -17.31 1.40
C LYS A 167 -31.11 -16.51 2.71
N LEU A 168 -31.31 -15.20 2.65
CA LEU A 168 -31.61 -14.43 3.87
C LEU A 168 -33.02 -14.83 4.34
N THR A 169 -33.10 -15.51 5.47
CA THR A 169 -34.38 -15.68 6.17
C THR A 169 -34.83 -14.32 6.67
N ASN A 170 -36.16 -14.08 6.72
CA ASN A 170 -36.78 -12.85 7.25
C ASN A 170 -36.53 -12.64 8.78
N SER A 171 -35.58 -13.38 9.38
CA SER A 171 -35.21 -13.22 10.77
C SER A 171 -34.30 -11.99 10.93
N SER A 172 -34.49 -11.25 12.00
CA SER A 172 -33.60 -10.14 12.41
C SER A 172 -32.22 -10.61 12.89
N GLU A 173 -32.01 -11.92 12.97
CA GLU A 173 -30.73 -12.53 13.34
C GLU A 173 -29.79 -12.61 12.14
N PRO A 174 -28.47 -12.38 12.31
CA PRO A 174 -27.48 -12.62 11.27
C PRO A 174 -27.62 -14.05 10.75
N SER A 175 -27.58 -14.25 9.44
CA SER A 175 -27.65 -15.60 8.89
C SER A 175 -26.47 -16.41 9.43
N ILE A 176 -26.78 -17.56 10.07
CA ILE A 176 -25.79 -18.45 10.69
C ILE A 176 -24.78 -18.95 9.65
N ASP A 177 -25.15 -18.94 8.38
CA ASP A 177 -24.29 -19.35 7.25
C ASP A 177 -24.29 -18.26 6.15
N TRP A 178 -23.67 -17.13 6.45
CA TRP A 178 -23.52 -16.02 5.51
C TRP A 178 -22.81 -16.39 4.20
N LYS A 179 -22.02 -17.48 4.21
CA LYS A 179 -21.28 -17.95 3.01
C LYS A 179 -22.23 -18.34 1.88
N GLN A 180 -23.45 -18.74 2.18
CA GLN A 180 -24.46 -19.08 1.17
C GLN A 180 -25.03 -17.86 0.44
N ASN A 181 -24.79 -16.66 0.98
CA ASN A 181 -25.23 -15.39 0.40
C ASN A 181 -24.14 -14.72 -0.47
N ILE A 182 -23.12 -15.47 -0.85
CA ILE A 182 -22.06 -15.01 -1.76
C ILE A 182 -22.07 -15.87 -3.02
N ASP A 183 -22.04 -15.24 -4.19
CA ASP A 183 -21.81 -15.91 -5.46
C ASP A 183 -20.31 -16.17 -5.67
N TRP A 184 -19.80 -17.23 -5.05
CA TRP A 184 -18.40 -17.64 -5.15
C TRP A 184 -17.99 -18.01 -6.57
N SER A 185 -18.93 -18.52 -7.39
CA SER A 185 -18.65 -18.91 -8.78
C SER A 185 -18.33 -17.68 -9.62
N GLU A 186 -19.18 -16.66 -9.55
CA GLU A 186 -18.98 -15.43 -10.32
C GLU A 186 -17.79 -14.63 -9.77
N LEU A 187 -17.64 -14.53 -8.45
CA LEU A 187 -16.46 -13.92 -7.83
C LEU A 187 -15.17 -14.60 -8.33
N GLY A 188 -15.13 -15.94 -8.38
CA GLY A 188 -13.98 -16.68 -8.89
C GLY A 188 -13.65 -16.39 -10.35
N LYS A 189 -14.66 -16.21 -11.21
CA LYS A 189 -14.45 -15.83 -12.62
C LYS A 189 -13.86 -14.41 -12.72
N VAL A 190 -14.42 -13.45 -11.97
CA VAL A 190 -13.94 -12.06 -11.98
C VAL A 190 -12.50 -11.97 -11.48
N ILE A 191 -12.12 -12.71 -10.42
CA ILE A 191 -10.75 -12.76 -9.93
C ILE A 191 -9.78 -13.23 -11.02
N LYS A 192 -10.10 -14.32 -11.71
CA LYS A 192 -9.26 -14.84 -12.81
C LYS A 192 -9.08 -13.81 -13.93
N ILE A 193 -10.18 -13.20 -14.38
CA ILE A 193 -10.13 -12.18 -15.43
C ILE A 193 -9.29 -10.98 -14.97
N SER A 194 -9.49 -10.52 -13.74
CA SER A 194 -8.76 -9.37 -13.18
C SER A 194 -7.27 -9.66 -13.03
N THR A 195 -6.89 -10.85 -12.58
CA THR A 195 -5.48 -11.26 -12.47
C THR A 195 -4.81 -11.26 -13.84
N ARG A 196 -5.46 -11.86 -14.85
CA ARG A 196 -4.97 -11.88 -16.24
C ARG A 196 -4.91 -10.48 -16.84
N PHE A 197 -5.91 -9.64 -16.57
CA PHE A 197 -5.94 -8.26 -17.04
C PHE A 197 -4.77 -7.45 -16.49
N LEU A 198 -4.51 -7.53 -15.18
CA LEU A 198 -3.41 -6.82 -14.54
C LEU A 198 -2.03 -7.32 -15.05
N ASP A 199 -1.87 -8.62 -15.31
CA ASP A 199 -0.64 -9.13 -15.96
C ASP A 199 -0.46 -8.56 -17.37
N ASN A 200 -1.54 -8.46 -18.16
CA ASN A 200 -1.50 -7.87 -19.50
C ASN A 200 -1.13 -6.37 -19.48
N VAL A 201 -1.58 -5.62 -18.46
CA VAL A 201 -1.25 -4.20 -18.30
C VAL A 201 0.27 -3.99 -18.19
N ILE A 202 1.01 -4.90 -17.56
CA ILE A 202 2.48 -4.81 -17.45
C ILE A 202 3.13 -4.77 -18.85
N ASP A 203 2.62 -5.56 -19.77
CA ASP A 203 3.17 -5.63 -21.14
C ASP A 203 2.69 -4.49 -22.04
N ALA A 204 1.46 -3.99 -21.80
CA ALA A 204 0.86 -2.92 -22.58
C ALA A 204 1.27 -1.50 -22.13
N ASN A 205 1.90 -1.37 -20.98
CA ASN A 205 2.25 -0.08 -20.38
C ASN A 205 3.45 0.58 -21.07
N TYR A 206 3.44 1.93 -21.08
CA TYR A 206 4.61 2.74 -21.43
C TYR A 206 5.33 3.16 -20.15
N TYR A 207 6.61 2.85 -20.06
CA TYR A 207 7.43 3.14 -18.88
C TYR A 207 8.22 4.43 -19.05
N ALA A 208 8.32 5.20 -17.96
CA ALA A 208 9.01 6.51 -18.00
C ALA A 208 10.52 6.37 -18.25
N THR A 209 11.14 5.29 -17.78
CA THR A 209 12.57 4.99 -18.00
C THR A 209 12.78 3.50 -18.25
N PRO A 210 13.87 3.13 -18.95
CA PRO A 210 14.22 1.72 -19.16
C PRO A 210 14.43 0.92 -17.86
N GLU A 211 14.92 1.58 -16.81
CA GLU A 211 15.18 0.93 -15.51
C GLU A 211 13.86 0.53 -14.83
N ILE A 212 12.83 1.39 -14.92
CA ILE A 212 11.49 1.08 -14.40
C ILE A 212 10.87 -0.06 -15.20
N GLU A 213 11.00 -0.04 -16.52
CA GLU A 213 10.51 -1.12 -17.38
C GLU A 213 11.19 -2.46 -17.03
N ALA A 214 12.51 -2.46 -16.94
CA ALA A 214 13.30 -3.66 -16.65
C ALA A 214 12.91 -4.27 -15.29
N MET A 215 12.83 -3.46 -14.23
CA MET A 215 12.49 -3.94 -12.89
C MET A 215 11.05 -4.41 -12.81
N THR A 216 10.10 -3.65 -13.37
CA THR A 216 8.68 -4.01 -13.33
C THR A 216 8.42 -5.31 -14.09
N LYS A 217 9.06 -5.49 -15.25
CA LYS A 217 8.96 -6.74 -16.03
C LYS A 217 9.70 -7.90 -15.36
N ALA A 218 10.77 -7.65 -14.60
CA ALA A 218 11.50 -8.70 -13.89
C ALA A 218 10.65 -9.38 -12.81
N THR A 219 9.90 -8.61 -12.04
CA THR A 219 9.08 -9.12 -10.91
C THR A 219 7.62 -9.33 -11.27
N ARG A 220 7.10 -8.60 -12.26
CA ARG A 220 5.70 -8.64 -12.69
C ARG A 220 4.69 -8.54 -11.55
N LYS A 221 4.92 -7.68 -10.57
CA LYS A 221 3.99 -7.47 -9.45
C LYS A 221 2.68 -6.86 -9.92
N ILE A 222 1.58 -7.42 -9.45
CA ILE A 222 0.23 -6.88 -9.59
C ILE A 222 -0.42 -6.75 -8.22
N GLY A 223 -1.34 -5.82 -8.07
CA GLY A 223 -2.05 -5.55 -6.82
C GLY A 223 -3.55 -5.68 -7.00
N LEU A 224 -4.09 -6.91 -6.98
CA LEU A 224 -5.53 -7.14 -6.98
C LEU A 224 -6.06 -7.02 -5.55
N GLY A 225 -7.05 -6.17 -5.32
CA GLY A 225 -7.65 -5.93 -4.02
C GLY A 225 -9.17 -5.90 -4.08
N VAL A 226 -9.76 -5.28 -3.06
CA VAL A 226 -11.21 -5.19 -2.88
C VAL A 226 -11.66 -3.75 -2.61
N MET A 227 -12.92 -3.48 -2.91
CA MET A 227 -13.73 -2.36 -2.43
C MET A 227 -15.14 -2.86 -2.12
N GLY A 228 -15.97 -2.08 -1.47
CA GLY A 228 -17.34 -2.48 -1.15
C GLY A 228 -17.46 -3.47 0.02
N PHE A 229 -16.42 -3.63 0.83
CA PHE A 229 -16.44 -4.58 1.94
C PHE A 229 -17.48 -4.20 3.02
N ALA A 230 -17.55 -2.91 3.39
CA ALA A 230 -18.54 -2.46 4.37
C ALA A 230 -19.97 -2.63 3.84
N ASP A 231 -20.21 -2.34 2.56
CA ASP A 231 -21.52 -2.54 1.92
C ASP A 231 -21.90 -4.01 1.89
N LEU A 232 -20.96 -4.91 1.65
CA LEU A 232 -21.19 -6.34 1.73
C LEU A 232 -21.63 -6.75 3.15
N LEU A 233 -20.92 -6.28 4.19
CA LEU A 233 -21.26 -6.58 5.57
C LEU A 233 -22.67 -6.07 5.94
N ILE A 234 -23.03 -4.86 5.48
CA ILE A 234 -24.38 -4.30 5.67
C ILE A 234 -25.43 -5.20 5.02
N ARG A 235 -25.22 -5.63 3.78
CA ARG A 235 -26.15 -6.54 3.07
C ARG A 235 -26.26 -7.90 3.76
N LEU A 236 -25.17 -8.40 4.33
CA LEU A 236 -25.15 -9.62 5.14
C LEU A 236 -25.73 -9.43 6.54
N ARG A 237 -26.04 -8.18 6.95
CA ARG A 237 -26.49 -7.81 8.31
C ARG A 237 -25.46 -8.15 9.39
N ILE A 238 -24.19 -8.04 9.08
CA ILE A 238 -23.05 -8.33 9.95
C ILE A 238 -22.40 -7.01 10.39
N GLY A 239 -22.24 -6.82 11.69
CA GLY A 239 -21.54 -5.64 12.23
C GLY A 239 -20.05 -5.63 11.85
N TYR A 240 -19.54 -4.49 11.37
CA TYR A 240 -18.15 -4.34 10.92
C TYR A 240 -17.13 -4.71 12.00
N ALA A 241 -17.30 -4.24 13.23
CA ALA A 241 -16.36 -4.47 14.33
C ALA A 241 -16.55 -5.81 15.06
N THR A 242 -17.36 -6.71 14.52
CA THR A 242 -17.64 -8.02 15.14
C THR A 242 -16.62 -9.08 14.72
N GLU A 243 -16.53 -10.16 15.49
CA GLU A 243 -15.73 -11.33 15.13
C GLU A 243 -16.17 -11.92 13.79
N THR A 244 -17.50 -12.00 13.56
CA THR A 244 -18.05 -12.48 12.29
C THR A 244 -17.63 -11.57 11.12
N GLY A 245 -17.61 -10.23 11.31
CA GLY A 245 -17.12 -9.30 10.30
C GLY A 245 -15.66 -9.57 9.93
N ARG A 246 -14.79 -9.86 10.90
CA ARG A 246 -13.39 -10.26 10.65
C ARG A 246 -13.29 -11.58 9.89
N GLN A 247 -14.11 -12.58 10.25
CA GLN A 247 -14.16 -13.88 9.56
C GLN A 247 -14.64 -13.75 8.11
N VAL A 248 -15.58 -12.84 7.82
CA VAL A 248 -15.97 -12.51 6.44
C VAL A 248 -14.77 -11.99 5.67
N GLY A 249 -14.04 -11.02 6.22
CA GLY A 249 -12.85 -10.45 5.59
C GLY A 249 -11.77 -11.51 5.31
N GLU A 250 -11.45 -12.32 6.31
CA GLU A 250 -10.48 -13.41 6.19
C GLU A 250 -10.88 -14.42 5.11
N THR A 251 -12.15 -14.83 5.11
CA THR A 251 -12.65 -15.83 4.14
C THR A 251 -12.64 -15.28 2.72
N ILE A 252 -13.09 -14.03 2.49
CA ILE A 252 -13.12 -13.42 1.17
C ILE A 252 -11.71 -13.20 0.65
N MET A 253 -10.81 -12.61 1.45
CA MET A 253 -9.43 -12.37 1.03
C MET A 253 -8.68 -13.69 0.83
N GLY A 254 -8.93 -14.70 1.65
CA GLY A 254 -8.40 -16.06 1.45
C GLY A 254 -8.83 -16.65 0.13
N PHE A 255 -10.12 -16.55 -0.22
CA PHE A 255 -10.64 -17.03 -1.51
C PHE A 255 -10.04 -16.27 -2.70
N ILE A 256 -9.92 -14.94 -2.60
CA ILE A 256 -9.30 -14.10 -3.64
C ILE A 256 -7.85 -14.51 -3.84
N ARG A 257 -7.10 -14.71 -2.76
CA ARG A 257 -5.70 -15.18 -2.82
C ARG A 257 -5.60 -16.52 -3.55
N ASP A 258 -6.37 -17.50 -3.13
CA ASP A 258 -6.26 -18.86 -3.65
C ASP A 258 -6.61 -18.91 -5.15
N VAL A 259 -7.61 -18.14 -5.59
CA VAL A 259 -7.98 -18.05 -7.01
C VAL A 259 -6.95 -17.26 -7.82
N ALA A 260 -6.44 -16.12 -7.28
CA ALA A 260 -5.43 -15.32 -7.96
C ALA A 260 -4.08 -16.08 -8.07
N ASP A 261 -3.69 -16.81 -7.03
CA ASP A 261 -2.50 -17.67 -7.05
C ASP A 261 -2.62 -18.77 -8.09
N LYS A 262 -3.78 -19.44 -8.14
CA LYS A 262 -4.06 -20.47 -9.17
C LYS A 262 -4.01 -19.87 -10.57
N GLU A 263 -4.58 -18.68 -10.79
CA GLU A 263 -4.55 -18.05 -12.11
C GLU A 263 -3.15 -17.58 -12.48
N SER A 264 -2.36 -17.05 -11.53
CA SER A 264 -0.95 -16.71 -11.77
C SER A 264 -0.10 -17.95 -12.09
N THR A 265 -0.43 -19.11 -11.52
CA THR A 265 0.17 -20.40 -11.90
C THR A 265 -0.22 -20.81 -13.33
N ASN A 266 -1.49 -20.70 -13.69
CA ASN A 266 -1.95 -20.98 -15.06
C ASN A 266 -1.25 -20.07 -16.08
N LEU A 267 -1.12 -18.78 -15.76
CA LEU A 267 -0.39 -17.82 -16.58
C LEU A 267 1.10 -18.16 -16.70
N ALA A 268 1.71 -18.68 -15.63
CA ALA A 268 3.10 -19.14 -15.68
C ALA A 268 3.27 -20.37 -16.59
N GLU A 269 2.29 -21.26 -16.64
CA GLU A 269 2.26 -22.40 -17.58
C GLU A 269 2.08 -21.94 -19.04
N GLU A 270 1.22 -20.92 -19.27
CA GLU A 270 0.93 -20.40 -20.61
C GLU A 270 2.06 -19.50 -21.17
N ARG A 271 2.71 -18.69 -20.33
CA ARG A 271 3.54 -17.56 -20.73
C ARG A 271 4.93 -17.55 -20.09
N GLY A 272 5.22 -18.54 -19.27
CA GLY A 272 6.43 -18.60 -18.44
C GLY A 272 6.28 -17.89 -17.09
N VAL A 273 7.12 -18.24 -16.15
CA VAL A 273 7.22 -17.60 -14.83
C VAL A 273 7.70 -16.14 -14.98
N PHE A 274 7.59 -15.33 -13.90
CA PHE A 274 8.21 -13.98 -13.94
C PHE A 274 9.73 -14.10 -14.08
N PRO A 275 10.40 -13.19 -14.83
CA PRO A 275 11.81 -13.33 -15.17
C PRO A 275 12.77 -13.50 -13.99
N ALA A 276 12.51 -12.86 -12.85
CA ALA A 276 13.29 -13.00 -11.62
C ALA A 276 12.99 -14.29 -10.82
N TRP A 277 12.17 -15.20 -11.32
CA TRP A 277 11.70 -16.38 -10.59
C TRP A 277 12.82 -17.30 -10.12
N GLU A 278 13.81 -17.56 -10.94
CA GLU A 278 14.93 -18.49 -10.62
C GLU A 278 15.71 -18.06 -9.37
N SER A 279 15.78 -16.76 -9.11
CA SER A 279 16.43 -16.18 -7.92
C SER A 279 15.48 -15.95 -6.75
N SER A 280 14.24 -16.39 -6.85
CA SER A 280 13.23 -16.16 -5.84
C SER A 280 13.09 -17.33 -4.85
N ASP A 281 12.51 -17.05 -3.67
CA ASP A 281 12.12 -18.08 -2.73
C ASP A 281 11.10 -19.07 -3.30
N TYR A 282 10.29 -18.63 -4.27
CA TYR A 282 9.35 -19.51 -4.98
C TYR A 282 10.05 -20.63 -5.76
N ALA A 283 11.21 -20.34 -6.36
CA ALA A 283 12.01 -21.35 -7.04
C ALA A 283 12.57 -22.37 -6.06
N LYS A 284 13.00 -21.96 -4.86
CA LYS A 284 13.52 -22.84 -3.81
C LYS A 284 12.53 -23.93 -3.40
N VAL A 285 11.23 -23.62 -3.49
CA VAL A 285 10.12 -24.58 -3.16
C VAL A 285 9.40 -25.11 -4.38
N GLY A 286 9.87 -24.82 -5.60
CA GLY A 286 9.29 -25.28 -6.85
C GLY A 286 7.92 -24.68 -7.20
N GLN A 287 7.52 -23.58 -6.58
CA GLN A 287 6.24 -22.92 -6.78
C GLN A 287 6.33 -21.94 -7.96
N LYS A 288 5.56 -22.16 -9.00
CA LYS A 288 5.61 -21.39 -10.26
C LYS A 288 4.51 -20.35 -10.30
N PHE A 289 4.89 -19.08 -10.40
CA PHE A 289 3.98 -17.95 -10.59
C PHE A 289 4.40 -17.08 -11.78
N ARG A 290 3.43 -16.45 -12.43
CA ARG A 290 3.63 -15.41 -13.43
C ARG A 290 3.98 -14.06 -12.79
N ASN A 291 3.56 -13.83 -11.54
CA ASN A 291 3.64 -12.56 -10.84
C ASN A 291 4.27 -12.77 -9.45
N ALA A 292 5.28 -12.01 -9.09
CA ALA A 292 5.96 -12.12 -7.79
C ALA A 292 5.06 -11.68 -6.61
N CYS A 293 4.13 -10.75 -6.85
CA CYS A 293 3.06 -10.38 -5.94
C CYS A 293 1.74 -10.30 -6.71
N ARG A 294 0.60 -10.71 -6.10
CA ARG A 294 -0.71 -10.76 -6.76
C ARG A 294 -1.74 -9.87 -6.10
N LEU A 295 -1.64 -9.62 -4.80
CA LEU A 295 -2.66 -8.96 -4.01
C LEU A 295 -2.17 -7.68 -3.35
N THR A 296 -3.12 -6.80 -3.10
CA THR A 296 -2.95 -5.61 -2.27
C THR A 296 -4.28 -5.20 -1.63
N VAL A 297 -4.23 -4.32 -0.64
CA VAL A 297 -5.44 -3.65 -0.11
C VAL A 297 -5.26 -2.15 -0.31
N ALA A 298 -5.69 -1.69 -1.48
CA ALA A 298 -5.62 -0.27 -1.84
C ALA A 298 -6.76 0.54 -1.23
N PRO A 299 -6.59 1.85 -0.99
CA PRO A 299 -7.64 2.71 -0.42
C PRO A 299 -8.88 2.86 -1.29
N THR A 300 -8.75 2.79 -2.61
CA THR A 300 -9.83 2.90 -3.62
C THR A 300 -10.69 4.18 -3.55
N GLY A 301 -10.14 5.27 -3.01
CA GLY A 301 -10.91 6.48 -2.67
C GLY A 301 -11.73 7.09 -3.83
N THR A 302 -11.20 7.09 -5.06
CA THR A 302 -11.92 7.63 -6.23
C THR A 302 -12.72 6.56 -6.96
N ILE A 303 -12.14 5.37 -7.14
CA ILE A 303 -12.81 4.32 -7.91
C ILE A 303 -14.02 3.74 -7.17
N SER A 304 -14.03 3.74 -5.84
CA SER A 304 -15.20 3.33 -5.06
C SER A 304 -16.38 4.29 -5.24
N MET A 305 -16.12 5.62 -5.32
CA MET A 305 -17.15 6.60 -5.64
C MET A 305 -17.73 6.40 -7.04
N LEU A 306 -16.88 6.09 -8.04
CA LEU A 306 -17.34 5.78 -9.41
C LEU A 306 -18.16 4.48 -9.45
N ALA A 307 -17.82 3.51 -8.61
CA ALA A 307 -18.52 2.24 -8.50
C ALA A 307 -19.73 2.28 -7.54
N ASP A 308 -20.01 3.44 -6.92
CA ASP A 308 -21.09 3.65 -5.95
C ASP A 308 -21.05 2.61 -4.81
N THR A 309 -19.89 2.50 -4.15
CA THR A 309 -19.64 1.52 -3.09
C THR A 309 -18.66 2.04 -2.04
N SER A 310 -18.54 1.37 -0.91
CA SER A 310 -17.59 1.72 0.16
C SER A 310 -16.12 1.51 -0.27
N SER A 311 -15.23 2.35 0.26
CA SER A 311 -13.79 2.31 -0.08
C SER A 311 -13.09 1.12 0.56
N GLY A 312 -12.31 0.38 -0.23
CA GLY A 312 -11.43 -0.68 0.23
C GLY A 312 -12.11 -1.65 1.22
N VAL A 313 -11.47 -1.78 2.35
CA VAL A 313 -11.98 -2.52 3.53
C VAL A 313 -12.43 -1.58 4.66
N GLU A 314 -12.55 -0.29 4.40
CA GLU A 314 -12.90 0.72 5.40
C GLU A 314 -14.36 0.58 5.85
N PRO A 315 -14.66 0.94 7.13
CA PRO A 315 -16.05 1.02 7.59
C PRO A 315 -16.78 2.21 6.96
N THR A 316 -18.10 2.15 6.90
CA THR A 316 -18.91 3.31 6.59
C THR A 316 -18.92 4.26 7.79
N PHE A 317 -18.24 5.40 7.64
CA PHE A 317 -18.10 6.39 8.73
C PHE A 317 -19.23 7.41 8.80
N ALA A 318 -20.02 7.56 7.72
CA ALA A 318 -21.20 8.42 7.68
C ALA A 318 -22.17 7.97 6.58
N LEU A 319 -23.48 8.16 6.80
CA LEU A 319 -24.52 7.88 5.80
C LEU A 319 -24.50 8.91 4.67
N ALA A 320 -24.18 10.14 4.99
CA ALA A 320 -24.00 11.22 4.03
C ALA A 320 -22.82 12.09 4.44
N TRP A 321 -22.01 12.52 3.49
CA TRP A 321 -20.86 13.36 3.73
C TRP A 321 -20.60 14.31 2.57
N LYS A 322 -19.85 15.34 2.84
CA LYS A 322 -19.37 16.27 1.82
C LYS A 322 -17.85 16.24 1.75
N LYS A 323 -17.33 16.18 0.55
CA LYS A 323 -15.91 16.33 0.28
C LYS A 323 -15.67 17.75 -0.20
N MET A 324 -14.93 18.54 0.57
CA MET A 324 -14.60 19.93 0.26
C MET A 324 -13.24 20.01 -0.41
N ASN A 325 -13.00 21.08 -1.16
CA ASN A 325 -11.70 21.40 -1.79
C ASN A 325 -11.20 20.32 -2.75
N ILE A 326 -12.11 19.73 -3.55
CA ILE A 326 -11.74 18.67 -4.49
C ILE A 326 -11.05 19.26 -5.72
N LEU A 327 -11.50 20.37 -6.20
CA LEU A 327 -10.98 21.08 -7.38
C LEU A 327 -11.40 22.54 -7.26
N GLU A 328 -10.46 23.47 -7.24
CA GLU A 328 -10.73 24.92 -7.24
C GLU A 328 -11.85 25.35 -6.27
N GLY A 329 -12.00 24.66 -5.13
CA GLY A 329 -13.01 24.96 -4.12
C GLY A 329 -14.37 24.26 -4.33
N GLU A 330 -14.47 23.33 -5.26
CA GLU A 330 -15.71 22.54 -5.43
C GLU A 330 -15.98 21.62 -4.25
N THR A 331 -17.25 21.39 -3.97
CA THR A 331 -17.76 20.50 -2.92
C THR A 331 -18.60 19.40 -3.57
N LEU A 332 -18.25 18.15 -3.36
CA LEU A 332 -19.09 17.01 -3.72
C LEU A 332 -19.88 16.52 -2.50
N TYR A 333 -21.16 16.27 -2.71
CA TYR A 333 -22.04 15.62 -1.74
C TYR A 333 -22.18 14.14 -2.11
N TYR A 334 -21.99 13.28 -1.13
CA TYR A 334 -22.10 11.85 -1.30
C TYR A 334 -23.06 11.28 -0.25
N VAL A 335 -23.93 10.38 -0.70
CA VAL A 335 -24.86 9.65 0.15
C VAL A 335 -24.63 8.16 -0.09
N ASN A 336 -24.30 7.42 0.96
CA ASN A 336 -24.22 5.97 0.89
C ASN A 336 -25.64 5.42 0.68
N LYS A 337 -25.80 4.54 -0.30
CA LYS A 337 -27.06 3.89 -0.62
C LYS A 337 -27.32 2.66 0.24
#